data_86fbe926c9afebe88abc8b6ced4d1e72
#
_entry.id   86fbe926c9afebe88abc8b6ced4d1e72
#
_cell.length_a   1.000
_cell.length_b   1.000
_cell.length_c   1.000
_cell.angle_alpha   90.00
_cell.angle_beta   90.00
_cell.angle_gamma   90.00
#
_symmetry.space_group_name_H-M   'P 1'
#
loop_
_entity.id
_entity.type
_entity.pdbx_description
1 polymer ?
#
loop_
_entity_poly.entity_id
_entity_poly.type
_entity_poly.pdbx_seq_one_letter_code
_entity_poly.pdbx_strand_id
1 'polypeptide(L)'
;MLVDSEPVAAAVAADQFARIGIPITPELVTRYFFGRRPADMFTLIEAATHRKLPVNFGADVAAATLKRLRAELRAIPHASHALTWLRGPKCVASSSACDRIRASLEVTGLARFFDFVFSASDVPNGKPAPDLFLHAASRMGVQASDCIVIEDSPAGVTAATAAGMIAIGFVGGSHASAQLGEQLTRAGARAIVADLRHLKSTVVAVRGW
;
A
#
# COMPACT_ATOMS: atom_id res chain seq x y z
N MET A 1 1.04 -3.75 3.10
CA MET A 1 0.41 -4.46 4.24
C MET A 1 0.35 -5.98 4.09
N LEU A 2 -0.23 -6.57 3.03
CA LEU A 2 -0.30 -8.04 2.87
C LEU A 2 1.02 -8.69 2.43
N VAL A 3 1.84 -7.93 1.76
CA VAL A 3 3.12 -8.33 1.19
C VAL A 3 4.18 -7.29 1.50
N ASP A 4 5.44 -7.72 1.60
CA ASP A 4 6.57 -6.84 1.94
C ASP A 4 7.22 -6.29 0.66
N SER A 5 6.45 -5.54 -0.11
CA SER A 5 6.87 -5.05 -1.44
C SER A 5 7.66 -3.74 -1.41
N GLU A 6 7.57 -2.96 -0.33
CA GLU A 6 8.15 -1.62 -0.28
C GLU A 6 9.69 -1.61 -0.32
N PRO A 7 10.40 -2.47 0.43
CA PRO A 7 11.87 -2.51 0.33
C PRO A 7 12.34 -2.87 -1.07
N VAL A 8 11.65 -3.80 -1.73
CA VAL A 8 11.98 -4.21 -3.11
C VAL A 8 11.78 -3.05 -4.07
N ALA A 9 10.64 -2.35 -3.97
CA ALA A 9 10.34 -1.21 -4.82
C ALA A 9 11.30 -0.04 -4.59
N ALA A 10 11.63 0.25 -3.34
CA ALA A 10 12.57 1.32 -2.98
C ALA A 10 13.97 1.03 -3.53
N ALA A 11 14.46 -0.20 -3.39
CA ALA A 11 15.75 -0.59 -3.93
C ALA A 11 15.78 -0.48 -5.47
N VAL A 12 14.75 -0.98 -6.16
CA VAL A 12 14.67 -0.86 -7.63
C VAL A 12 14.61 0.61 -8.06
N ALA A 13 13.81 1.44 -7.41
CA ALA A 13 13.75 2.86 -7.74
C ALA A 13 15.12 3.53 -7.58
N ALA A 14 15.81 3.29 -6.45
CA ALA A 14 17.14 3.81 -6.21
C ALA A 14 18.15 3.38 -7.29
N ASP A 15 18.15 2.09 -7.66
CA ASP A 15 19.01 1.55 -8.73
C ASP A 15 18.73 2.23 -10.08
N GLN A 16 17.47 2.44 -10.44
CA GLN A 16 17.10 3.09 -11.71
C GLN A 16 17.46 4.58 -11.72
N PHE A 17 17.27 5.29 -10.61
CA PHE A 17 17.71 6.68 -10.49
C PHE A 17 19.23 6.81 -10.55
N ALA A 18 19.98 5.92 -9.92
CA ALA A 18 21.45 5.91 -9.98
C ALA A 18 21.96 5.74 -11.42
N ARG A 19 21.30 4.89 -12.23
CA ARG A 19 21.65 4.69 -13.66
C ARG A 19 21.54 5.94 -14.51
N ILE A 20 20.68 6.87 -14.14
CA ILE A 20 20.54 8.16 -14.83
C ILE A 20 21.27 9.32 -14.11
N GLY A 21 22.16 8.97 -13.16
CA GLY A 21 22.99 9.92 -12.43
C GLY A 21 22.23 10.78 -11.42
N ILE A 22 21.15 10.26 -10.85
CA ILE A 22 20.43 10.86 -9.71
C ILE A 22 20.65 9.95 -8.49
N PRO A 23 21.61 10.26 -7.60
CA PRO A 23 21.89 9.43 -6.43
C PRO A 23 20.79 9.59 -5.38
N ILE A 24 19.89 8.64 -5.29
CA ILE A 24 18.89 8.54 -4.24
C ILE A 24 18.99 7.16 -3.58
N THR A 25 18.93 7.10 -2.25
CA THR A 25 19.01 5.82 -1.54
C THR A 25 17.64 5.20 -1.33
N PRO A 26 17.55 3.87 -1.14
CA PRO A 26 16.29 3.21 -0.82
C PRO A 26 15.60 3.80 0.42
N GLU A 27 16.38 4.21 1.44
CA GLU A 27 15.86 4.83 2.66
C GLU A 27 15.19 6.18 2.37
N LEU A 28 15.77 6.99 1.47
CA LEU A 28 15.16 8.25 1.04
C LEU A 28 13.88 7.98 0.24
N VAL A 29 13.89 6.99 -0.65
CA VAL A 29 12.68 6.59 -1.38
C VAL A 29 11.58 6.19 -0.39
N THR A 30 11.88 5.32 0.57
CA THR A 30 10.91 4.90 1.59
C THR A 30 10.43 6.10 2.42
N ARG A 31 11.35 6.95 2.89
CA ARG A 31 11.03 8.07 3.79
C ARG A 31 10.07 9.09 3.16
N TYR A 32 10.24 9.42 1.88
CA TYR A 32 9.51 10.52 1.25
C TYR A 32 8.37 10.07 0.33
N PHE A 33 8.39 8.83 -0.15
CA PHE A 33 7.46 8.38 -1.19
C PHE A 33 6.62 7.16 -0.78
N PHE A 34 6.81 6.65 0.43
CA PHE A 34 6.02 5.53 0.94
C PHE A 34 4.51 5.80 0.90
N GLY A 35 3.75 4.86 0.35
CA GLY A 35 2.30 4.97 0.21
C GLY A 35 1.80 5.88 -0.92
N ARG A 36 2.69 6.57 -1.64
CA ARG A 36 2.35 7.43 -2.79
C ARG A 36 2.39 6.68 -4.11
N ARG A 37 1.78 7.28 -5.15
CA ARG A 37 1.91 6.76 -6.52
C ARG A 37 3.33 7.03 -7.05
N PRO A 38 3.91 6.12 -7.87
CA PRO A 38 5.23 6.35 -8.49
C PRO A 38 5.30 7.64 -9.31
N ALA A 39 4.23 8.01 -10.02
CA ALA A 39 4.18 9.26 -10.79
C ALA A 39 4.37 10.50 -9.91
N ASP A 40 3.81 10.51 -8.70
CA ASP A 40 3.95 11.63 -7.77
C ASP A 40 5.43 11.75 -7.30
N MET A 41 6.10 10.61 -7.09
CA MET A 41 7.53 10.57 -6.79
C MET A 41 8.36 11.17 -7.93
N PHE A 42 8.10 10.77 -9.16
CA PHE A 42 8.85 11.23 -10.33
C PHE A 42 8.71 12.75 -10.50
N THR A 43 7.51 13.29 -10.37
CA THR A 43 7.26 14.73 -10.42
C THR A 43 8.05 15.50 -9.35
N LEU A 44 8.08 15.00 -8.13
CA LEU A 44 8.82 15.63 -7.03
C LEU A 44 10.32 15.58 -7.25
N ILE A 45 10.86 14.48 -7.78
CA ILE A 45 12.29 14.36 -8.09
C ILE A 45 12.69 15.27 -9.26
N GLU A 46 11.89 15.37 -10.32
CA GLU A 46 12.11 16.32 -11.40
C GLU A 46 12.17 17.76 -10.88
N ALA A 47 11.23 18.13 -10.01
CA ALA A 47 11.19 19.45 -9.41
C ALA A 47 12.42 19.73 -8.52
N ALA A 48 12.80 18.77 -7.68
CA ALA A 48 13.93 18.91 -6.76
C ALA A 48 15.29 18.93 -7.45
N THR A 49 15.43 18.21 -8.55
CA THR A 49 16.70 18.08 -9.29
C THR A 49 16.82 19.04 -10.49
N HIS A 50 15.73 19.72 -10.85
CA HIS A 50 15.62 20.52 -12.09
C HIS A 50 15.99 19.73 -13.36
N ARG A 51 15.79 18.41 -13.34
CA ARG A 51 16.10 17.52 -14.44
C ARG A 51 14.85 16.76 -14.88
N LYS A 52 14.63 16.65 -16.18
CA LYS A 52 13.57 15.78 -16.73
C LYS A 52 14.02 14.33 -16.74
N LEU A 53 13.13 13.45 -16.32
CA LEU A 53 13.35 12.02 -16.41
C LEU A 53 13.22 11.55 -17.87
N PRO A 54 13.93 10.49 -18.28
CA PRO A 54 13.73 9.87 -19.59
C PRO A 54 12.27 9.48 -19.82
N VAL A 55 11.79 9.57 -21.05
CA VAL A 55 10.38 9.32 -21.41
C VAL A 55 9.90 7.95 -20.91
N ASN A 56 10.73 6.92 -21.00
CA ASN A 56 10.38 5.55 -20.61
C ASN A 56 10.73 5.22 -19.14
N PHE A 57 11.26 6.16 -18.36
CA PHE A 57 11.78 5.89 -17.03
C PHE A 57 10.77 5.22 -16.11
N GLY A 58 9.52 5.68 -16.13
CA GLY A 58 8.45 5.08 -15.33
C GLY A 58 8.15 3.63 -15.74
N ALA A 59 8.14 3.34 -17.03
CA ALA A 59 7.94 1.98 -17.55
C ALA A 59 9.12 1.07 -17.18
N ASP A 60 10.36 1.55 -17.26
CA ASP A 60 11.55 0.81 -16.89
C ASP A 60 11.58 0.47 -15.40
N VAL A 61 11.24 1.44 -14.53
CA VAL A 61 11.09 1.22 -13.07
C VAL A 61 9.99 0.17 -12.80
N ALA A 62 8.84 0.28 -13.48
CA ALA A 62 7.73 -0.66 -13.30
C ALA A 62 8.12 -2.08 -13.71
N ALA A 63 8.73 -2.25 -14.88
CA ALA A 63 9.20 -3.55 -15.39
C ALA A 63 10.26 -4.17 -14.47
N ALA A 64 11.26 -3.39 -14.05
CA ALA A 64 12.29 -3.86 -13.13
C ALA A 64 11.70 -4.25 -11.77
N THR A 65 10.76 -3.46 -11.24
CA THR A 65 10.06 -3.77 -9.99
C THR A 65 9.29 -5.07 -10.10
N LEU A 66 8.49 -5.24 -11.16
CA LEU A 66 7.70 -6.45 -11.37
C LEU A 66 8.57 -7.71 -11.48
N LYS A 67 9.70 -7.61 -12.22
CA LYS A 67 10.67 -8.70 -12.31
C LYS A 67 11.22 -9.12 -10.96
N ARG A 68 11.60 -8.15 -10.14
CA ARG A 68 12.20 -8.40 -8.83
C ARG A 68 11.18 -8.90 -7.82
N LEU A 69 9.95 -8.37 -7.83
CA LEU A 69 8.86 -8.86 -6.98
C LEU A 69 8.54 -10.35 -7.27
N ARG A 70 8.52 -10.76 -8.54
CA ARG A 70 8.30 -12.17 -8.89
C ARG A 70 9.37 -13.12 -8.34
N ALA A 71 10.59 -12.65 -8.18
CA ALA A 71 11.70 -13.45 -7.67
C ALA A 71 11.79 -13.46 -6.12
N GLU A 72 11.50 -12.35 -5.47
CA GLU A 72 11.89 -12.13 -4.08
C GLU A 72 10.70 -11.92 -3.12
N LEU A 73 9.52 -11.53 -3.63
CA LEU A 73 8.40 -11.12 -2.80
C LEU A 73 7.93 -12.23 -1.85
N ARG A 74 7.67 -11.86 -0.61
CA ARG A 74 7.06 -12.73 0.40
C ARG A 74 5.80 -12.09 0.96
N ALA A 75 4.85 -12.93 1.33
CA ALA A 75 3.71 -12.50 2.11
C ALA A 75 4.16 -12.11 3.52
N ILE A 76 3.51 -11.12 4.10
CA ILE A 76 3.66 -10.83 5.53
C ILE A 76 3.28 -12.08 6.33
N PRO A 77 4.03 -12.41 7.39
CA PRO A 77 3.71 -13.57 8.24
C PRO A 77 2.25 -13.56 8.67
N HIS A 78 1.62 -14.73 8.61
CA HIS A 78 0.22 -14.95 8.98
C HIS A 78 -0.86 -14.26 8.11
N ALA A 79 -0.50 -13.65 6.96
CA ALA A 79 -1.48 -13.00 6.07
C ALA A 79 -2.58 -13.97 5.61
N SER A 80 -2.23 -15.16 5.12
CA SER A 80 -3.21 -16.18 4.72
C SER A 80 -4.11 -16.60 5.87
N HIS A 81 -3.55 -16.80 7.07
CA HIS A 81 -4.31 -17.14 8.27
C HIS A 81 -5.33 -16.06 8.61
N ALA A 82 -4.90 -14.79 8.68
CA ALA A 82 -5.79 -13.67 8.96
C ALA A 82 -6.92 -13.56 7.93
N LEU A 83 -6.61 -13.70 6.63
CA LEU A 83 -7.59 -13.63 5.55
C LEU A 83 -8.61 -14.77 5.59
N THR A 84 -8.23 -15.96 6.03
CA THR A 84 -9.13 -17.09 6.22
C THR A 84 -10.15 -16.84 7.32
N TRP A 85 -9.74 -16.20 8.41
CA TRP A 85 -10.60 -15.93 9.56
C TRP A 85 -11.50 -14.71 9.41
N LEU A 86 -11.10 -13.73 8.61
CA LEU A 86 -11.93 -12.56 8.32
C LEU A 86 -13.10 -12.97 7.42
N ARG A 87 -14.32 -12.83 7.94
CA ARG A 87 -15.56 -13.15 7.21
C ARG A 87 -15.99 -11.95 6.35
N GLY A 88 -16.83 -12.25 5.36
CA GLY A 88 -17.39 -11.25 4.45
C GLY A 88 -16.50 -10.92 3.24
N PRO A 89 -17.01 -10.04 2.34
CA PRO A 89 -16.32 -9.67 1.13
C PRO A 89 -15.04 -8.89 1.45
N LYS A 90 -13.99 -9.13 0.65
CA LYS A 90 -12.67 -8.52 0.81
C LYS A 90 -12.15 -8.03 -0.51
N CYS A 91 -11.47 -6.90 -0.51
CA CYS A 91 -10.75 -6.39 -1.67
C CYS A 91 -9.35 -5.93 -1.30
N VAL A 92 -8.53 -5.74 -2.32
CA VAL A 92 -7.28 -4.99 -2.21
C VAL A 92 -7.49 -3.63 -2.85
N ALA A 93 -7.13 -2.55 -2.13
CA ALA A 93 -7.13 -1.18 -2.60
C ALA A 93 -5.74 -0.57 -2.38
N SER A 94 -4.97 -0.39 -3.46
CA SER A 94 -3.54 -0.06 -3.40
C SER A 94 -3.17 1.14 -4.27
N SER A 95 -2.12 1.87 -3.87
CA SER A 95 -1.50 2.92 -4.68
C SER A 95 -0.69 2.37 -5.86
N SER A 96 -0.42 1.07 -5.90
CA SER A 96 0.29 0.40 -6.98
C SER A 96 -0.58 0.21 -8.22
N ALA A 97 0.05 0.08 -9.39
CA ALA A 97 -0.63 -0.30 -10.63
C ALA A 97 -1.23 -1.72 -10.54
N CYS A 98 -2.31 -1.96 -11.26
CA CYS A 98 -3.11 -3.18 -11.16
C CYS A 98 -2.32 -4.47 -11.45
N ASP A 99 -1.43 -4.43 -12.45
CA ASP A 99 -0.55 -5.54 -12.83
C ASP A 99 0.42 -5.91 -11.70
N ARG A 100 1.00 -4.90 -11.02
CA ARG A 100 1.85 -5.10 -9.85
C ARG A 100 1.08 -5.73 -8.68
N ILE A 101 -0.15 -5.26 -8.41
CA ILE A 101 -0.98 -5.81 -7.33
C ILE A 101 -1.29 -7.28 -7.62
N ARG A 102 -1.76 -7.59 -8.84
CA ARG A 102 -2.09 -8.96 -9.25
C ARG A 102 -0.89 -9.90 -9.16
N ALA A 103 0.25 -9.51 -9.75
CA ALA A 103 1.47 -10.30 -9.67
C ALA A 103 1.92 -10.54 -8.21
N SER A 104 1.81 -9.54 -7.34
CA SER A 104 2.16 -9.67 -5.92
C SER A 104 1.25 -10.67 -5.21
N LEU A 105 -0.04 -10.65 -5.47
CA LEU A 105 -1.01 -11.58 -4.88
C LEU A 105 -0.83 -13.01 -5.42
N GLU A 106 -0.53 -13.17 -6.72
CA GLU A 106 -0.28 -14.46 -7.35
C GLU A 106 0.98 -15.13 -6.78
N VAL A 107 2.11 -14.42 -6.79
CA VAL A 107 3.41 -14.95 -6.29
C VAL A 107 3.33 -15.37 -4.83
N THR A 108 2.54 -14.67 -4.03
CA THR A 108 2.40 -14.97 -2.61
C THR A 108 1.23 -15.92 -2.28
N GLY A 109 0.49 -16.37 -3.29
CA GLY A 109 -0.67 -17.27 -3.13
C GLY A 109 -1.87 -16.62 -2.44
N LEU A 110 -1.90 -15.28 -2.35
CA LEU A 110 -2.97 -14.55 -1.70
C LEU A 110 -4.13 -14.19 -2.64
N ALA A 111 -3.97 -14.35 -3.96
CA ALA A 111 -4.99 -14.00 -4.95
C ALA A 111 -6.35 -14.65 -4.67
N ARG A 112 -6.35 -15.90 -4.19
CA ARG A 112 -7.56 -16.69 -3.88
C ARG A 112 -8.48 -16.07 -2.82
N PHE A 113 -8.04 -15.08 -2.08
CA PHE A 113 -8.83 -14.44 -1.03
C PHE A 113 -9.58 -13.19 -1.51
N PHE A 114 -9.37 -12.75 -2.76
CA PHE A 114 -9.87 -11.48 -3.25
C PHE A 114 -10.52 -11.62 -4.62
N ASP A 115 -11.81 -11.30 -4.69
CA ASP A 115 -12.53 -11.20 -5.96
C ASP A 115 -12.32 -9.84 -6.63
N PHE A 116 -11.96 -8.83 -5.83
CA PHE A 116 -11.80 -7.44 -6.28
C PHE A 116 -10.42 -6.89 -5.93
N VAL A 117 -9.83 -6.22 -6.93
CA VAL A 117 -8.56 -5.48 -6.80
C VAL A 117 -8.77 -4.10 -7.40
N PHE A 118 -8.49 -3.06 -6.63
CA PHE A 118 -8.59 -1.67 -7.02
C PHE A 118 -7.24 -0.98 -6.94
N SER A 119 -6.91 -0.22 -7.97
CA SER A 119 -5.69 0.55 -8.10
C SER A 119 -5.97 2.04 -7.96
N ALA A 120 -5.02 2.80 -7.42
CA ALA A 120 -5.10 4.26 -7.48
C ALA A 120 -5.06 4.82 -8.92
N SER A 121 -4.76 3.99 -9.92
CA SER A 121 -4.90 4.33 -11.34
C SER A 121 -6.37 4.37 -11.80
N ASP A 122 -7.29 3.81 -11.02
CA ASP A 122 -8.71 3.75 -11.36
C ASP A 122 -9.48 5.01 -10.92
N VAL A 123 -8.79 5.94 -10.24
CA VAL A 123 -9.41 7.13 -9.63
C VAL A 123 -8.59 8.40 -9.91
N PRO A 124 -9.24 9.59 -9.93
CA PRO A 124 -8.55 10.84 -10.17
C PRO A 124 -7.48 11.16 -9.12
N ASN A 125 -7.83 11.02 -7.84
CA ASN A 125 -6.95 11.37 -6.74
C ASN A 125 -6.50 10.13 -5.96
N GLY A 126 -5.17 9.97 -5.82
CA GLY A 126 -4.60 8.92 -4.96
C GLY A 126 -4.63 9.30 -3.47
N LYS A 127 -4.30 8.34 -2.59
CA LYS A 127 -4.12 8.58 -1.15
C LYS A 127 -3.20 9.81 -0.92
N PRO A 128 -3.55 10.75 -0.06
CA PRO A 128 -4.51 10.66 1.04
C PRO A 128 -5.97 11.03 0.69
N ALA A 129 -6.33 11.27 -0.60
CA ALA A 129 -7.72 11.47 -0.97
C ALA A 129 -8.55 10.18 -0.76
N PRO A 130 -9.86 10.29 -0.42
CA PRO A 130 -10.70 9.13 -0.12
C PRO A 130 -11.14 8.33 -1.36
N ASP A 131 -10.87 8.84 -2.56
CA ASP A 131 -11.42 8.39 -3.84
C ASP A 131 -11.28 6.88 -4.04
N LEU A 132 -10.10 6.32 -3.77
CA LEU A 132 -9.84 4.89 -3.96
C LEU A 132 -10.73 4.01 -3.07
N PHE A 133 -10.89 4.39 -1.82
CA PHE A 133 -11.69 3.60 -0.87
C PHE A 133 -13.18 3.77 -1.13
N LEU A 134 -13.65 4.98 -1.48
CA LEU A 134 -15.04 5.21 -1.90
C LEU A 134 -15.36 4.47 -3.20
N HIS A 135 -14.45 4.47 -4.17
CA HIS A 135 -14.58 3.67 -5.39
C HIS A 135 -14.71 2.18 -5.07
N ALA A 136 -13.83 1.64 -4.21
CA ALA A 136 -13.88 0.25 -3.80
C ALA A 136 -15.22 -0.11 -3.14
N ALA A 137 -15.68 0.68 -2.17
CA ALA A 137 -16.96 0.47 -1.49
C ALA A 137 -18.15 0.47 -2.47
N SER A 138 -18.19 1.46 -3.37
CA SER A 138 -19.21 1.57 -4.41
C SER A 138 -19.22 0.34 -5.33
N ARG A 139 -18.05 -0.09 -5.81
CA ARG A 139 -17.92 -1.26 -6.70
C ARG A 139 -18.29 -2.57 -6.02
N MET A 140 -18.12 -2.66 -4.71
CA MET A 140 -18.51 -3.82 -3.90
C MET A 140 -19.96 -3.75 -3.40
N GLY A 141 -20.67 -2.65 -3.63
CA GLY A 141 -22.07 -2.47 -3.21
C GLY A 141 -22.23 -2.36 -1.69
N VAL A 142 -21.25 -1.81 -0.97
CA VAL A 142 -21.28 -1.66 0.49
C VAL A 142 -21.20 -0.20 0.91
N GLN A 143 -21.76 0.12 2.08
CA GLN A 143 -21.62 1.46 2.64
C GLN A 143 -20.21 1.67 3.19
N ALA A 144 -19.65 2.86 3.00
CA ALA A 144 -18.31 3.20 3.50
C ALA A 144 -18.23 3.03 5.03
N SER A 145 -19.27 3.41 5.76
CA SER A 145 -19.35 3.26 7.23
C SER A 145 -19.23 1.81 7.71
N ASP A 146 -19.56 0.83 6.86
CA ASP A 146 -19.48 -0.59 7.19
C ASP A 146 -18.12 -1.21 6.87
N CYS A 147 -17.24 -0.44 6.21
CA CYS A 147 -15.93 -0.90 5.78
C CYS A 147 -14.88 -0.71 6.88
N ILE A 148 -14.00 -1.70 6.97
CA ILE A 148 -12.75 -1.60 7.73
C ILE A 148 -11.60 -1.65 6.76
N VAL A 149 -10.69 -0.68 6.87
CA VAL A 149 -9.45 -0.60 6.10
C VAL A 149 -8.30 -0.96 7.00
N ILE A 150 -7.44 -1.87 6.56
CA ILE A 150 -6.16 -2.17 7.22
C ILE A 150 -5.07 -1.52 6.38
N GLU A 151 -4.29 -0.62 6.97
CA GLU A 151 -3.32 0.22 6.28
C GLU A 151 -2.00 0.33 7.05
N ASP A 152 -0.90 0.43 6.30
CA ASP A 152 0.46 0.58 6.84
C ASP A 152 1.09 1.94 6.53
N SER A 153 0.33 2.85 5.92
CA SER A 153 0.79 4.20 5.60
C SER A 153 -0.10 5.29 6.21
N PRO A 154 0.48 6.42 6.70
CA PRO A 154 -0.32 7.56 7.17
C PRO A 154 -1.26 8.10 6.09
N ALA A 155 -0.82 8.18 4.83
CA ALA A 155 -1.65 8.63 3.71
C ALA A 155 -2.87 7.71 3.50
N GLY A 156 -2.70 6.40 3.64
CA GLY A 156 -3.79 5.44 3.52
C GLY A 156 -4.78 5.51 4.68
N VAL A 157 -4.29 5.67 5.91
CA VAL A 157 -5.16 5.87 7.09
C VAL A 157 -5.97 7.16 6.94
N THR A 158 -5.33 8.27 6.53
CA THR A 158 -6.04 9.54 6.25
C THR A 158 -7.11 9.36 5.18
N ALA A 159 -6.80 8.65 4.10
CA ALA A 159 -7.77 8.38 3.03
C ALA A 159 -8.97 7.56 3.52
N ALA A 160 -8.73 6.54 4.37
CA ALA A 160 -9.79 5.71 4.93
C ALA A 160 -10.71 6.51 5.87
N THR A 161 -10.14 7.32 6.76
CA THR A 161 -10.90 8.19 7.66
C THR A 161 -11.70 9.26 6.90
N ALA A 162 -11.10 9.87 5.87
CA ALA A 162 -11.78 10.81 4.99
C ALA A 162 -12.93 10.16 4.19
N ALA A 163 -12.84 8.85 3.91
CA ALA A 163 -13.92 8.07 3.31
C ALA A 163 -15.03 7.68 4.30
N GLY A 164 -14.90 8.01 5.59
CA GLY A 164 -15.84 7.61 6.65
C GLY A 164 -15.70 6.14 7.06
N MET A 165 -14.56 5.50 6.76
CA MET A 165 -14.29 4.10 7.09
C MET A 165 -13.49 3.99 8.40
N ILE A 166 -13.60 2.83 9.07
CA ILE A 166 -12.74 2.52 10.21
C ILE A 166 -11.36 2.10 9.68
N ALA A 167 -10.30 2.79 10.13
CA ALA A 167 -8.92 2.42 9.80
C ALA A 167 -8.25 1.68 10.96
N ILE A 168 -7.59 0.56 10.65
CA ILE A 168 -6.67 -0.16 11.54
C ILE A 168 -5.27 0.00 10.95
N GLY A 169 -4.35 0.54 11.74
CA GLY A 169 -2.95 0.70 11.36
C GLY A 169 -2.17 -0.62 11.51
N PHE A 170 -1.36 -0.97 10.53
CA PHE A 170 -0.49 -2.14 10.55
C PHE A 170 0.99 -1.72 10.58
N VAL A 171 1.74 -2.23 11.56
CA VAL A 171 3.17 -1.90 11.74
C VAL A 171 4.08 -3.13 11.69
N GLY A 172 3.58 -4.26 11.16
CA GLY A 172 4.36 -5.50 11.07
C GLY A 172 5.15 -5.68 9.76
N GLY A 173 5.17 -4.69 8.87
CA GLY A 173 6.00 -4.70 7.66
C GLY A 173 7.46 -4.37 7.97
N SER A 174 8.40 -4.85 7.15
CA SER A 174 9.84 -4.59 7.36
C SER A 174 10.25 -3.12 7.20
N HIS A 175 9.41 -2.32 6.54
CA HIS A 175 9.58 -0.87 6.38
C HIS A 175 9.13 -0.07 7.61
N ALA A 176 8.51 -0.72 8.61
CA ALA A 176 7.94 -0.02 9.75
C ALA A 176 9.04 0.56 10.65
N SER A 177 9.02 1.89 10.80
CA SER A 177 9.86 2.59 11.78
C SER A 177 9.24 2.51 13.18
N ALA A 178 10.05 2.77 14.21
CA ALA A 178 9.56 2.84 15.59
C ALA A 178 8.43 3.88 15.79
N GLN A 179 8.40 4.93 14.96
CA GLN A 179 7.41 6.01 15.02
C GLN A 179 6.15 5.73 14.19
N LEU A 180 6.14 4.69 13.35
CA LEU A 180 5.03 4.45 12.42
C LEU A 180 3.69 4.30 13.15
N GLY A 181 3.64 3.56 14.25
CA GLY A 181 2.42 3.37 15.03
C GLY A 181 1.80 4.69 15.49
N GLU A 182 2.62 5.61 15.99
CA GLU A 182 2.18 6.94 16.40
C GLU A 182 1.69 7.78 15.20
N GLN A 183 2.40 7.69 14.06
CA GLN A 183 1.98 8.38 12.84
C GLN A 183 0.63 7.88 12.31
N LEU A 184 0.38 6.57 12.34
CA LEU A 184 -0.89 5.97 11.95
C LEU A 184 -2.02 6.38 12.91
N THR A 185 -1.74 6.42 14.22
CA THR A 185 -2.71 6.89 15.23
C THR A 185 -3.07 8.37 15.01
N ARG A 186 -2.07 9.22 14.77
CA ARG A 186 -2.31 10.65 14.45
C ARG A 186 -3.10 10.83 13.15
N ALA A 187 -2.91 9.94 12.17
CA ALA A 187 -3.67 9.94 10.93
C ALA A 187 -5.13 9.46 11.09
N GLY A 188 -5.50 8.91 12.26
CA GLY A 188 -6.85 8.48 12.58
C GLY A 188 -7.06 6.97 12.66
N ALA A 189 -6.01 6.17 12.74
CA ALA A 189 -6.15 4.74 12.97
C ALA A 189 -6.77 4.47 14.34
N ARG A 190 -7.84 3.68 14.36
CA ARG A 190 -8.61 3.36 15.58
C ARG A 190 -7.90 2.32 16.45
N ALA A 191 -7.04 1.51 15.85
CA ALA A 191 -6.19 0.54 16.53
C ALA A 191 -4.92 0.30 15.72
N ILE A 192 -3.87 -0.20 16.38
CA ILE A 192 -2.60 -0.57 15.77
C ILE A 192 -2.38 -2.07 15.94
N VAL A 193 -1.98 -2.75 14.87
CA VAL A 193 -1.67 -4.18 14.84
C VAL A 193 -0.25 -4.38 14.30
N ALA A 194 0.58 -5.09 15.05
CA ALA A 194 1.94 -5.46 14.62
C ALA A 194 2.02 -6.89 14.07
N ASP A 195 1.08 -7.75 14.42
CA ASP A 195 1.03 -9.14 14.00
C ASP A 195 -0.37 -9.49 13.50
N LEU A 196 -0.47 -10.02 12.29
CA LEU A 196 -1.75 -10.36 11.66
C LEU A 196 -2.52 -11.48 12.39
N ARG A 197 -1.89 -12.22 13.31
CA ARG A 197 -2.60 -13.13 14.21
C ARG A 197 -3.63 -12.43 15.09
N HIS A 198 -3.37 -11.17 15.44
CA HIS A 198 -4.26 -10.36 16.27
C HIS A 198 -5.30 -9.58 15.48
N LEU A 199 -5.26 -9.62 14.13
CA LEU A 199 -6.16 -8.82 13.31
C LEU A 199 -7.64 -9.13 13.56
N LYS A 200 -8.00 -10.41 13.75
CA LYS A 200 -9.39 -10.82 14.02
C LYS A 200 -9.92 -10.17 15.30
N SER A 201 -9.20 -10.31 16.42
CA SER A 201 -9.61 -9.71 17.70
C SER A 201 -9.68 -8.20 17.63
N THR A 202 -8.75 -7.56 16.91
CA THR A 202 -8.76 -6.11 16.71
C THR A 202 -9.97 -5.65 15.89
N VAL A 203 -10.33 -6.37 14.82
CA VAL A 203 -11.53 -6.08 14.02
C VAL A 203 -12.79 -6.15 14.87
N VAL A 204 -12.91 -7.19 15.71
CA VAL A 204 -14.03 -7.32 16.65
C VAL A 204 -14.07 -6.13 17.62
N ALA A 205 -12.94 -5.78 18.23
CA ALA A 205 -12.86 -4.69 19.20
C ALA A 205 -13.24 -3.32 18.60
N VAL A 206 -12.79 -2.99 17.37
CA VAL A 206 -13.08 -1.68 16.77
C VAL A 206 -14.52 -1.55 16.24
N ARG A 207 -15.21 -2.67 15.98
CA ARG A 207 -16.64 -2.68 15.61
C ARG A 207 -17.58 -2.56 16.79
N GLY A 208 -17.13 -2.85 18.01
CA GLY A 208 -17.97 -2.81 19.21
C GLY A 208 -18.95 -3.97 19.30
N TRP A 209 -18.52 -5.19 18.88
CA TRP A 209 -19.31 -6.44 18.99
C TRP A 209 -19.03 -7.10 20.32
#